data_07e2c449f527709e286041b5df49b0a9
#
_entry.id   07e2c449f527709e286041b5df49b0a9
#
_cell.length_a   1.000
_cell.length_b   1.000
_cell.length_c   1.000
_cell.angle_alpha   90.00
_cell.angle_beta   90.00
_cell.angle_gamma   90.00
#
_symmetry.space_group_name_H-M   'P 1'
#
loop_
_entity.id
_entity.type
_entity.pdbx_description
1 polymer ?
#
loop_
_entity_poly.entity_id
_entity_poly.type
_entity_poly.pdbx_seq_one_letter_code
_entity_poly.pdbx_strand_id
1 'polypeptide(L)'
;MVSDMKVALCLHGLFDSTTDKSSSGINGYEYIKKHILDVYDTDVYIHSWETDNASMIESMYNPKKCIFEEQIDFTPLINKKQLNLLKGTPRSPHSILSHFYSIQKSFKQLYVEPTEIYDIVIKARF
;
A
#
# COMPACT_ATOMS: atom_id res chain seq x y z
N MET A 1 4.16 -17.52 16.20
CA MET A 1 2.79 -17.15 15.83
C MET A 1 1.85 -17.56 16.93
N VAL A 2 0.99 -16.67 17.41
CA VAL A 2 0.15 -16.89 18.58
C VAL A 2 -1.35 -16.97 18.25
N SER A 3 -1.72 -16.87 16.97
CA SER A 3 -3.12 -16.90 16.53
C SER A 3 -3.26 -17.79 15.31
N ASP A 4 -4.34 -18.57 15.27
CA ASP A 4 -4.72 -19.39 14.11
C ASP A 4 -5.39 -18.57 13.01
N MET A 5 -5.58 -17.27 13.24
CA MET A 5 -6.23 -16.37 12.29
C MET A 5 -5.36 -16.16 11.06
N LYS A 6 -5.96 -16.33 9.87
CA LYS A 6 -5.30 -16.07 8.59
C LYS A 6 -5.59 -14.64 8.16
N VAL A 7 -4.53 -13.87 7.93
CA VAL A 7 -4.63 -12.43 7.63
C VAL A 7 -4.03 -12.13 6.27
N ALA A 8 -4.73 -11.31 5.49
CA ALA A 8 -4.16 -10.68 4.30
C ALA A 8 -3.84 -9.22 4.64
N LEU A 9 -2.60 -8.82 4.49
CA LEU A 9 -2.15 -7.44 4.70
C LEU A 9 -1.90 -6.80 3.34
N CYS A 10 -2.73 -5.82 2.99
CA CYS A 10 -2.63 -5.08 1.74
C CYS A 10 -1.97 -3.72 2.01
N LEU A 11 -0.72 -3.60 1.63
CA LEU A 11 0.09 -2.39 1.79
C LEU A 11 0.08 -1.57 0.51
N HIS A 12 0.05 -0.26 0.65
CA HIS A 12 0.03 0.64 -0.49
C HIS A 12 0.78 1.95 -0.22
N GLY A 13 1.11 2.66 -1.29
CA GLY A 13 1.68 4.00 -1.24
C GLY A 13 3.19 4.03 -1.36
N LEU A 14 3.81 5.09 -0.82
CA LEU A 14 5.25 5.26 -0.78
C LEU A 14 5.83 4.68 0.50
N PHE A 15 6.96 4.01 0.38
CA PHE A 15 7.67 3.45 1.53
C PHE A 15 8.31 4.55 2.37
N ASP A 16 9.01 5.47 1.71
CA ASP A 16 9.63 6.62 2.38
C ASP A 16 9.01 7.92 1.89
N SER A 17 8.66 8.81 2.84
CA SER A 17 8.25 10.16 2.51
C SER A 17 9.47 11.02 2.21
N THR A 18 9.43 11.76 1.10
CA THR A 18 10.46 12.72 0.77
C THR A 18 10.39 13.99 1.62
N THR A 19 9.26 14.23 2.27
CA THR A 19 8.98 15.45 3.03
C THR A 19 9.14 15.29 4.53
N ASP A 20 9.06 14.06 5.04
CA ASP A 20 9.17 13.79 6.47
C ASP A 20 10.15 12.64 6.71
N LYS A 21 11.37 12.99 7.04
CA LYS A 21 12.44 12.02 7.33
C LYS A 21 12.29 11.33 8.68
N SER A 22 11.39 11.79 9.54
CA SER A 22 11.18 11.19 10.85
C SER A 22 10.27 9.95 10.78
N SER A 23 9.46 9.81 9.73
CA SER A 23 8.62 8.65 9.50
C SER A 23 9.17 7.82 8.34
N SER A 24 10.20 7.05 8.60
CA SER A 24 10.76 6.14 7.60
C SER A 24 9.91 4.89 7.46
N GLY A 25 9.90 4.32 6.24
CA GLY A 25 9.26 3.04 5.99
C GLY A 25 9.84 1.90 6.83
N ILE A 26 11.09 2.02 7.26
CA ILE A 26 11.74 1.05 8.14
C ILE A 26 11.07 1.04 9.51
N ASN A 27 10.76 2.22 10.07
CA ASN A 27 10.04 2.30 11.34
C ASN A 27 8.64 1.72 11.22
N GLY A 28 7.95 2.00 10.11
CA GLY A 28 6.65 1.41 9.81
C GLY A 28 6.71 -0.11 9.72
N TYR A 29 7.73 -0.64 9.07
CA TYR A 29 7.93 -2.08 8.97
C TYR A 29 8.13 -2.73 10.35
N GLU A 30 8.97 -2.16 11.20
CA GLU A 30 9.22 -2.70 12.54
C GLU A 30 7.93 -2.76 13.35
N TYR A 31 7.10 -1.74 13.24
CA TYR A 31 5.81 -1.69 13.91
C TYR A 31 4.85 -2.75 13.39
N ILE A 32 4.73 -2.87 12.08
CA ILE A 32 3.86 -3.87 11.42
C ILE A 32 4.35 -5.29 11.75
N LYS A 33 5.66 -5.50 11.72
CA LYS A 33 6.26 -6.80 12.05
C LYS A 33 5.87 -7.21 13.47
N LYS A 34 6.07 -6.33 14.43
CA LYS A 34 5.78 -6.61 15.84
C LYS A 34 4.30 -6.90 16.10
N HIS A 35 3.40 -6.15 15.48
CA HIS A 35 1.99 -6.19 15.81
C HIS A 35 1.14 -7.06 14.88
N ILE A 36 1.62 -7.38 13.70
CA ILE A 36 0.88 -8.14 12.71
C ILE A 36 1.64 -9.38 12.25
N LEU A 37 2.82 -9.21 11.68
CA LEU A 37 3.53 -10.31 11.01
C LEU A 37 3.99 -11.39 12.00
N ASP A 38 4.42 -10.99 13.19
CA ASP A 38 4.89 -11.92 14.23
C ASP A 38 3.73 -12.52 15.05
N VAL A 39 2.52 -11.96 14.92
CA VAL A 39 1.36 -12.37 15.72
C VAL A 39 0.42 -13.29 14.95
N TYR A 40 0.19 -13.00 13.67
CA TYR A 40 -0.78 -13.71 12.83
C TYR A 40 -0.10 -14.41 11.67
N ASP A 41 -0.74 -15.46 11.16
CA ASP A 41 -0.36 -16.05 9.87
C ASP A 41 -0.78 -15.09 8.78
N THR A 42 0.17 -14.33 8.24
CA THR A 42 -0.10 -13.18 7.38
C THR A 42 0.54 -13.35 6.00
N ASP A 43 -0.28 -13.20 4.97
CA ASP A 43 0.19 -13.02 3.59
C ASP A 43 0.17 -11.52 3.27
N VAL A 44 1.24 -11.03 2.64
CA VAL A 44 1.41 -9.62 2.32
C VAL A 44 1.21 -9.40 0.83
N TYR A 45 0.44 -8.38 0.50
CA TYR A 45 0.19 -7.93 -0.88
C TYR A 45 0.54 -6.46 -0.96
N ILE A 46 1.36 -6.09 -1.94
CA ILE A 46 1.92 -4.74 -2.02
C ILE A 46 1.63 -4.10 -3.37
N HIS A 47 1.22 -2.84 -3.36
CA HIS A 47 1.36 -1.93 -4.47
C HIS A 47 2.10 -0.69 -3.96
N SER A 48 3.18 -0.31 -4.64
CA SER A 48 3.95 0.88 -4.27
C SER A 48 4.42 1.64 -5.49
N TRP A 49 4.52 2.96 -5.32
CA TRP A 49 5.16 3.85 -6.29
C TRP A 49 6.69 3.88 -6.15
N GLU A 50 7.23 3.09 -5.21
CA GLU A 50 8.68 2.96 -5.04
C GLU A 50 9.26 2.01 -6.07
N THR A 51 10.26 2.47 -6.82
CA THR A 51 11.00 1.62 -7.76
C THR A 51 12.43 1.38 -7.29
N ASP A 52 13.06 2.39 -6.69
CA ASP A 52 14.45 2.29 -6.26
C ASP A 52 14.64 1.35 -5.08
N ASN A 53 13.68 1.33 -4.15
CA ASN A 53 13.73 0.52 -2.94
C ASN A 53 12.94 -0.78 -3.05
N ALA A 54 12.46 -1.14 -4.24
CA ALA A 54 11.58 -2.29 -4.44
C ALA A 54 12.18 -3.59 -3.91
N SER A 55 13.43 -3.87 -4.24
CA SER A 55 14.11 -5.10 -3.79
C SER A 55 14.24 -5.18 -2.27
N MET A 56 14.52 -4.04 -1.63
CA MET A 56 14.63 -3.97 -0.18
C MET A 56 13.27 -4.24 0.47
N ILE A 57 12.22 -3.60 -0.02
CA ILE A 57 10.85 -3.77 0.50
C ILE A 57 10.39 -5.22 0.33
N GLU A 58 10.66 -5.81 -0.82
CA GLU A 58 10.32 -7.21 -1.10
C GLU A 58 11.04 -8.16 -0.14
N SER A 59 12.31 -7.91 0.14
CA SER A 59 13.08 -8.69 1.11
C SER A 59 12.55 -8.56 2.53
N MET A 60 12.12 -7.36 2.90
CA MET A 60 11.61 -7.09 4.26
C MET A 60 10.27 -7.76 4.52
N TYR A 61 9.33 -7.61 3.59
CA TYR A 61 7.96 -8.09 3.77
C TYR A 61 7.72 -9.50 3.22
N ASN A 62 8.58 -9.97 2.33
CA ASN A 62 8.39 -11.27 1.65
C ASN A 62 6.95 -11.43 1.14
N PRO A 63 6.47 -10.52 0.28
CA PRO A 63 5.07 -10.52 -0.13
C PRO A 63 4.73 -11.72 -0.99
N LYS A 64 3.49 -12.16 -0.90
CA LYS A 64 2.95 -13.19 -1.78
C LYS A 64 2.81 -12.67 -3.21
N LYS A 65 2.40 -11.41 -3.36
CA LYS A 65 2.37 -10.68 -4.62
C LYS A 65 2.72 -9.22 -4.37
N CYS A 66 3.39 -8.60 -5.34
CA CYS A 66 3.75 -7.20 -5.25
C CYS A 66 3.81 -6.56 -6.63
N ILE A 67 3.48 -5.27 -6.67
CA ILE A 67 3.61 -4.42 -7.85
C ILE A 67 4.34 -3.16 -7.41
N PHE A 68 5.50 -2.91 -8.02
CA PHE A 68 6.26 -1.68 -7.83
C PHE A 68 6.32 -0.99 -9.19
N GLU A 69 5.81 0.23 -9.26
CA GLU A 69 5.77 0.97 -10.52
C GLU A 69 6.01 2.46 -10.29
N GLU A 70 6.44 3.15 -11.33
CA GLU A 70 6.59 4.60 -11.29
C GLU A 70 5.23 5.27 -11.13
N GLN A 71 5.23 6.44 -10.49
CA GLN A 71 4.01 7.22 -10.29
C GLN A 71 3.35 7.52 -11.63
N ILE A 72 2.10 7.10 -11.77
CA ILE A 72 1.28 7.43 -12.92
C ILE A 72 0.83 8.89 -12.82
N ASP A 73 0.88 9.60 -13.93
CA ASP A 73 0.33 10.95 -14.02
C ASP A 73 -1.18 10.87 -14.30
N PHE A 74 -1.97 11.18 -13.30
CA PHE A 74 -3.43 11.16 -13.40
C PHE A 74 -4.03 12.48 -13.89
N THR A 75 -3.19 13.49 -14.16
CA THR A 75 -3.66 14.81 -14.61
C THR A 75 -4.59 14.73 -15.83
N PRO A 76 -4.31 13.90 -16.85
CA PRO A 76 -5.20 13.79 -18.03
C PRO A 76 -6.60 13.29 -17.70
N LEU A 77 -6.80 12.63 -16.56
CA LEU A 77 -8.10 12.10 -16.15
C LEU A 77 -8.91 13.08 -15.32
N ILE A 78 -8.32 14.23 -14.97
CA ILE A 78 -8.94 15.23 -14.09
C ILE A 78 -9.51 16.34 -14.98
N ASN A 79 -10.83 16.55 -14.94
CA ASN A 79 -11.47 17.65 -15.65
C ASN A 79 -11.62 18.89 -14.75
N LYS A 80 -11.93 20.05 -15.39
CA LYS A 80 -12.07 21.32 -14.68
C LYS A 80 -13.17 21.30 -13.61
N LYS A 81 -14.24 20.54 -13.85
CA LYS A 81 -15.33 20.41 -12.90
C LYS A 81 -14.89 19.71 -11.62
N GLN A 82 -14.11 18.63 -11.76
CA GLN A 82 -13.54 17.90 -10.63
C GLN A 82 -12.55 18.78 -9.85
N LEU A 83 -11.73 19.55 -10.55
CA LEU A 83 -10.82 20.49 -9.92
C LEU A 83 -11.57 21.53 -9.07
N ASN A 84 -12.68 22.06 -9.60
CA ASN A 84 -13.49 23.04 -8.87
C ASN A 84 -14.13 22.46 -7.61
N LEU A 85 -14.58 21.19 -7.66
CA LEU A 85 -15.16 20.50 -6.50
C LEU A 85 -14.16 20.32 -5.36
N LEU A 86 -12.87 20.19 -5.71
CA LEU A 86 -11.80 19.96 -4.74
C LEU A 86 -11.06 21.25 -4.37
N LYS A 87 -11.49 22.38 -4.90
CA LYS A 87 -10.90 23.68 -4.60
C LYS A 87 -11.06 23.99 -3.11
N GLY A 88 -9.96 24.35 -2.48
CA GLY A 88 -9.93 24.63 -1.05
C GLY A 88 -9.63 23.41 -0.17
N THR A 89 -9.52 22.21 -0.73
CA THR A 89 -9.05 21.04 0.02
C THR A 89 -7.52 21.03 0.06
N PRO A 90 -6.91 20.48 1.13
CA PRO A 90 -5.44 20.41 1.22
C PRO A 90 -4.82 19.36 0.27
N ARG A 91 -5.63 18.53 -0.35
CA ARG A 91 -5.16 17.46 -1.25
C ARG A 91 -5.50 17.77 -2.70
N SER A 92 -4.53 17.58 -3.59
CA SER A 92 -4.76 17.69 -5.02
C SER A 92 -5.61 16.53 -5.55
N PRO A 93 -6.37 16.74 -6.64
CA PRO A 93 -7.08 15.64 -7.30
C PRO A 93 -6.15 14.51 -7.73
N HIS A 94 -4.95 14.83 -8.20
CA HIS A 94 -3.93 13.85 -8.57
C HIS A 94 -3.56 12.97 -7.37
N SER A 95 -3.32 13.57 -6.22
CA SER A 95 -2.96 12.86 -4.99
C SER A 95 -4.07 11.90 -4.57
N ILE A 96 -5.32 12.32 -4.68
CA ILE A 96 -6.48 11.48 -4.34
C ILE A 96 -6.57 10.27 -5.29
N LEU A 97 -6.46 10.49 -6.59
CA LEU A 97 -6.50 9.40 -7.58
C LEU A 97 -5.34 8.43 -7.39
N SER A 98 -4.14 8.95 -7.15
CA SER A 98 -2.95 8.14 -6.89
C SER A 98 -3.14 7.24 -5.68
N HIS A 99 -3.70 7.78 -4.61
CA HIS A 99 -3.97 7.04 -3.37
C HIS A 99 -4.97 5.91 -3.61
N PHE A 100 -6.11 6.19 -4.24
CA PHE A 100 -7.12 5.16 -4.52
C PHE A 100 -6.64 4.11 -5.52
N TYR A 101 -5.88 4.50 -6.53
CA TYR A 101 -5.28 3.55 -7.46
C TYR A 101 -4.38 2.55 -6.73
N SER A 102 -3.51 3.05 -5.86
CA SER A 102 -2.59 2.21 -5.11
C SER A 102 -3.33 1.24 -4.18
N ILE A 103 -4.36 1.71 -3.49
CA ILE A 103 -5.23 0.86 -2.67
C ILE A 103 -5.86 -0.23 -3.52
N GLN A 104 -6.47 0.14 -4.64
CA GLN A 104 -7.14 -0.79 -5.53
C GLN A 104 -6.19 -1.87 -6.05
N LYS A 105 -4.99 -1.48 -6.45
CA LYS A 105 -3.99 -2.43 -6.96
C LYS A 105 -3.50 -3.40 -5.89
N SER A 106 -3.34 -2.95 -4.65
CA SER A 106 -2.95 -3.85 -3.57
C SER A 106 -4.04 -4.90 -3.29
N PHE A 107 -5.30 -4.50 -3.29
CA PHE A 107 -6.42 -5.40 -3.06
C PHE A 107 -6.72 -6.34 -4.23
N LYS A 108 -6.57 -5.88 -5.47
CA LYS A 108 -6.83 -6.72 -6.65
C LYS A 108 -5.98 -7.97 -6.69
N GLN A 109 -4.82 -7.95 -6.11
CA GLN A 109 -3.93 -9.11 -6.06
C GLN A 109 -4.55 -10.29 -5.29
N LEU A 110 -5.48 -10.02 -4.37
CA LEU A 110 -6.20 -11.06 -3.64
C LEU A 110 -7.15 -11.87 -4.52
N TYR A 111 -7.67 -11.25 -5.59
CA TYR A 111 -8.76 -11.83 -6.37
C TYR A 111 -8.30 -12.54 -7.64
N VAL A 112 -7.06 -12.34 -8.07
CA VAL A 112 -6.55 -12.93 -9.33
C VAL A 112 -6.45 -14.47 -9.20
N GLU A 113 -6.06 -14.96 -8.04
CA GLU A 113 -6.00 -16.39 -7.74
C GLU A 113 -6.52 -16.64 -6.33
N PRO A 114 -7.84 -16.82 -6.15
CA PRO A 114 -8.40 -16.97 -4.82
C PRO A 114 -8.16 -18.39 -4.25
N THR A 115 -6.89 -18.76 -4.06
CA THR A 115 -6.50 -20.04 -3.48
C THR A 115 -6.49 -20.02 -1.96
N GLU A 116 -6.56 -18.83 -1.37
CA GLU A 116 -6.55 -18.65 0.08
C GLU A 116 -7.83 -18.00 0.55
N ILE A 117 -8.31 -18.44 1.71
CA ILE A 117 -9.42 -17.81 2.42
C ILE A 117 -8.83 -17.10 3.63
N TYR A 118 -9.10 -15.82 3.75
CA TYR A 118 -8.61 -15.00 4.85
C TYR A 118 -9.73 -14.70 5.84
N ASP A 119 -9.40 -14.75 7.11
CA ASP A 119 -10.33 -14.37 8.17
C ASP A 119 -10.46 -12.85 8.25
N ILE A 120 -9.35 -12.14 8.01
CA ILE A 120 -9.30 -10.67 8.05
C ILE A 120 -8.44 -10.18 6.89
N VAL A 121 -8.88 -9.08 6.27
CA VAL A 121 -8.10 -8.33 5.30
C VAL A 121 -7.81 -6.96 5.89
N ILE A 122 -6.54 -6.63 6.04
CA ILE A 122 -6.10 -5.35 6.59
C ILE A 122 -5.57 -4.47 5.47
N LYS A 123 -6.07 -3.25 5.40
CA LYS A 123 -5.51 -2.21 4.53
C LYS A 123 -4.59 -1.35 5.38
N ALA A 124 -3.36 -1.19 4.95
CA ALA A 124 -2.42 -0.33 5.64
C ALA A 124 -1.54 0.42 4.64
N ARG A 125 -1.07 1.57 5.05
CA ARG A 125 -0.08 2.35 4.33
C ARG A 125 1.31 2.06 4.92
N PHE A 126 2.30 2.13 4.06
CA PHE A 126 3.69 2.06 4.51
C PHE A 126 4.04 3.13 5.52
#